data_ad3e703db4b191bfeae342d2dadda3e8
#
_entry.id   ad3e703db4b191bfeae342d2dadda3e8
#
_cell.length_a   1.000
_cell.length_b   1.000
_cell.length_c   1.000
_cell.angle_alpha   90.00
_cell.angle_beta   90.00
_cell.angle_gamma   90.00
#
_symmetry.space_group_name_H-M   'P 1'
#
loop_
_entity.id
_entity.type
_entity.pdbx_description
1 polymer ?
#
loop_
_entity_poly.entity_id
_entity_poly.type
_entity_poly.pdbx_seq_one_letter_code
_entity_poly.pdbx_strand_id
1 'polypeptide(L)'
;MNPTPLRLTATFSLALLAFPAAAQETDIDKVRAATAKLIGLLIEQGVLSRDKAEALLKEVATPAASPATGAATAGSAKASANSGTVRVPYVPEFMRQEIKDELRAELTAQAAREGWAAPGSVPAWTRTITVDGDLRTRYQFDRFAPDNAPAISVTDTNRNRAISLLNTTENRHRLRVRARLGLTAVVDDNWSAGVRLTTGSTSDPTSSNQTLGVYGNRYTTAFDRAYIRYRNGDVVNVVAGRFGNPWFGTDLLWATDLSFDGVAAQWTPQLGVSTRGFVTLAAMPVQEVELATADKWLLGGQLGATQAGSAHSVGAKVGLGYYRYTNMVGKVNPAGSTINDFTAPQFAQKGNTYYNISSDPTKPLLALASDYQLVNLVGQVDFPTIAGKRVMLTGDFVRNVGFKSAKVSQRVGLDVAAKVNAYHLRVAFGDPEIKARHDWQAFMAYKRVERDAVLAAVTDGDFHLGGTDAKGYILGGSYGLGKNTAVSLRYLSGDSISGPPLSIDVLQLDLNLRF
;
A
#
# COMPACT_ATOMS: atom_id res chain seq x y z
N MET A 1 37.21 39.30 7.63
CA MET A 1 36.01 39.69 6.86
C MET A 1 35.01 38.56 7.01
N ASN A 2 34.04 38.75 7.90
CA ASN A 2 33.01 37.74 8.18
C ASN A 2 31.86 37.84 7.16
N PRO A 3 31.33 36.75 6.59
CA PRO A 3 30.08 36.80 5.88
C PRO A 3 28.91 36.46 6.81
N THR A 4 27.95 37.35 6.82
CA THR A 4 26.66 37.31 7.52
C THR A 4 25.77 36.19 6.99
N PRO A 5 24.97 35.47 7.82
CA PRO A 5 24.05 34.46 7.34
C PRO A 5 22.77 35.09 6.80
N LEU A 6 22.45 34.76 5.59
CA LEU A 6 21.19 35.11 4.93
C LEU A 6 20.04 34.26 5.51
N ARG A 7 19.14 34.90 6.25
CA ARG A 7 17.88 34.29 6.71
C ARG A 7 16.88 34.27 5.54
N LEU A 8 16.58 33.10 5.04
CA LEU A 8 15.47 32.89 4.08
C LEU A 8 14.19 32.61 4.89
N THR A 9 13.34 33.62 5.02
CA THR A 9 11.96 33.47 5.48
C THR A 9 11.10 33.11 4.28
N ALA A 10 10.71 31.85 4.18
CA ALA A 10 9.73 31.39 3.19
C ALA A 10 8.33 31.65 3.73
N THR A 11 7.70 32.72 3.28
CA THR A 11 6.27 32.97 3.43
C THR A 11 5.50 32.14 2.42
N PHE A 12 4.77 31.12 2.90
CA PHE A 12 3.80 30.37 2.12
C PHE A 12 2.53 31.22 2.02
N SER A 13 2.34 31.89 0.87
CA SER A 13 1.04 32.49 0.49
C SER A 13 0.12 31.42 -0.08
N LEU A 14 -0.93 31.08 0.69
CA LEU A 14 -2.02 30.22 0.25
C LEU A 14 -2.90 31.03 -0.71
N ALA A 15 -2.71 30.87 -2.01
CA ALA A 15 -3.59 31.45 -3.02
C ALA A 15 -4.86 30.59 -3.10
N LEU A 16 -5.96 31.12 -2.56
CA LEU A 16 -7.32 30.63 -2.82
C LEU A 16 -7.66 30.92 -4.28
N LEU A 17 -7.68 29.91 -5.13
CA LEU A 17 -8.20 29.99 -6.49
C LEU A 17 -9.73 30.04 -6.40
N ALA A 18 -10.27 31.24 -6.58
CA ALA A 18 -11.68 31.45 -6.88
C ALA A 18 -11.95 30.98 -8.32
N PHE A 19 -12.76 29.94 -8.47
CA PHE A 19 -13.26 29.51 -9.78
C PHE A 19 -14.33 30.54 -10.27
N PRO A 20 -14.25 31.01 -11.51
CA PRO A 20 -15.30 31.90 -12.06
C PRO A 20 -16.56 31.08 -12.35
N ALA A 21 -17.71 31.66 -12.00
CA ALA A 21 -19.06 31.12 -12.16
C ALA A 21 -19.58 31.08 -13.62
N ALA A 22 -18.72 31.05 -14.62
CA ALA A 22 -19.10 31.10 -16.04
C ALA A 22 -19.26 29.73 -16.71
N ALA A 23 -19.07 28.59 -15.98
CA ALA A 23 -19.13 27.26 -16.58
C ALA A 23 -20.51 26.57 -16.51
N GLN A 24 -21.53 27.19 -15.90
CA GLN A 24 -22.82 26.55 -15.66
C GLN A 24 -23.85 26.71 -16.78
N GLU A 25 -23.73 27.73 -17.64
CA GLU A 25 -24.67 27.93 -18.76
C GLU A 25 -24.44 26.98 -19.94
N THR A 26 -23.20 26.61 -20.21
CA THR A 26 -22.85 25.70 -21.33
C THR A 26 -23.24 24.25 -21.13
N ASP A 27 -23.40 23.82 -19.90
CA ASP A 27 -23.79 22.42 -19.61
C ASP A 27 -25.31 22.22 -19.66
N ILE A 28 -26.10 23.24 -19.32
CA ILE A 28 -27.57 23.22 -19.44
C ILE A 28 -27.98 23.15 -20.91
N ASP A 29 -27.32 23.87 -21.78
CA ASP A 29 -27.61 23.83 -23.22
C ASP A 29 -27.24 22.52 -23.88
N LYS A 30 -26.16 21.85 -23.42
CA LYS A 30 -25.79 20.48 -23.85
C LYS A 30 -26.81 19.45 -23.39
N VAL A 31 -27.33 19.56 -22.16
CA VAL A 31 -28.38 18.69 -21.65
C VAL A 31 -29.68 18.89 -22.41
N ARG A 32 -30.07 20.12 -22.73
CA ARG A 32 -31.24 20.44 -23.56
C ARG A 32 -31.13 19.84 -24.97
N ALA A 33 -29.97 19.99 -25.60
CA ALA A 33 -29.72 19.42 -26.94
C ALA A 33 -29.74 17.89 -26.93
N ALA A 34 -29.20 17.26 -25.88
CA ALA A 34 -29.25 15.81 -25.71
C ALA A 34 -30.69 15.31 -25.51
N THR A 35 -31.48 16.01 -24.69
CA THR A 35 -32.88 15.68 -24.43
C THR A 35 -33.75 15.82 -25.69
N ALA A 36 -33.56 16.88 -26.48
CA ALA A 36 -34.24 17.05 -27.74
C ALA A 36 -33.91 15.93 -28.75
N LYS A 37 -32.66 15.50 -28.80
CA LYS A 37 -32.21 14.40 -29.67
C LYS A 37 -32.80 13.05 -29.24
N LEU A 38 -32.93 12.82 -27.93
CA LEU A 38 -33.55 11.63 -27.35
C LEU A 38 -35.04 11.55 -27.68
N ILE A 39 -35.77 12.66 -27.58
CA ILE A 39 -37.18 12.77 -27.97
C ILE A 39 -37.34 12.48 -29.46
N GLY A 40 -36.44 12.97 -30.32
CA GLY A 40 -36.42 12.70 -31.75
C GLY A 40 -36.28 11.20 -32.07
N LEU A 41 -35.36 10.49 -31.39
CA LEU A 41 -35.17 9.06 -31.55
C LEU A 41 -36.38 8.22 -31.08
N LEU A 42 -37.08 8.67 -30.02
CA LEU A 42 -38.27 8.01 -29.51
C LEU A 42 -39.47 8.13 -30.47
N ILE A 43 -39.55 9.23 -31.27
CA ILE A 43 -40.52 9.41 -32.35
C ILE A 43 -40.19 8.46 -33.52
N GLU A 44 -38.92 8.38 -33.90
CA GLU A 44 -38.46 7.49 -34.99
C GLU A 44 -38.69 6.01 -34.69
N GLN A 45 -38.58 5.61 -33.43
CA GLN A 45 -38.84 4.26 -32.97
C GLN A 45 -40.34 3.94 -32.71
N GLY A 46 -41.22 4.91 -32.91
CA GLY A 46 -42.66 4.73 -32.74
C GLY A 46 -43.13 4.60 -31.29
N VAL A 47 -42.28 4.88 -30.32
CA VAL A 47 -42.59 4.78 -28.90
C VAL A 47 -43.32 6.03 -28.37
N LEU A 48 -43.15 7.19 -29.04
CA LEU A 48 -43.78 8.45 -28.64
C LEU A 48 -44.57 9.04 -29.83
N SER A 49 -45.85 9.41 -29.60
CA SER A 49 -46.64 10.07 -30.63
C SER A 49 -46.17 11.50 -30.84
N ARG A 50 -46.21 12.01 -32.09
CA ARG A 50 -45.77 13.34 -32.46
C ARG A 50 -46.37 14.45 -31.60
N ASP A 51 -47.67 14.37 -31.30
CA ASP A 51 -48.38 15.40 -30.51
C ASP A 51 -47.88 15.46 -29.05
N LYS A 52 -47.53 14.33 -28.47
CA LYS A 52 -46.92 14.27 -27.11
C LYS A 52 -45.46 14.74 -27.11
N ALA A 53 -44.74 14.50 -28.18
CA ALA A 53 -43.36 14.95 -28.32
C ALA A 53 -43.23 16.46 -28.49
N GLU A 54 -44.18 17.10 -29.27
CA GLU A 54 -44.22 18.56 -29.42
C GLU A 54 -44.56 19.25 -28.09
N ALA A 55 -45.43 18.67 -27.27
CA ALA A 55 -45.73 19.20 -25.93
C ALA A 55 -44.50 19.18 -25.01
N LEU A 56 -43.73 18.07 -24.99
CA LEU A 56 -42.50 17.92 -24.23
C LEU A 56 -41.37 18.84 -24.71
N LEU A 57 -41.23 19.03 -26.02
CA LEU A 57 -40.22 19.96 -26.59
C LEU A 57 -40.52 21.40 -26.21
N LYS A 58 -41.81 21.77 -26.12
CA LYS A 58 -42.25 23.10 -25.71
C LYS A 58 -41.99 23.38 -24.25
N GLU A 59 -42.11 22.35 -23.40
CA GLU A 59 -41.82 22.45 -21.98
C GLU A 59 -40.30 22.56 -21.69
N VAL A 60 -39.47 21.89 -22.45
CA VAL A 60 -37.99 21.97 -22.36
C VAL A 60 -37.45 23.31 -22.91
N ALA A 61 -38.19 23.98 -23.81
CA ALA A 61 -37.78 25.23 -24.42
C ALA A 61 -38.10 26.49 -23.58
N THR A 62 -38.92 26.37 -22.52
CA THR A 62 -39.33 27.53 -21.72
C THR A 62 -38.34 27.78 -20.58
N PRO A 63 -37.69 28.97 -20.48
CA PRO A 63 -36.80 29.29 -19.35
C PRO A 63 -37.61 29.44 -18.06
N ALA A 64 -37.23 28.72 -16.99
CA ALA A 64 -37.78 28.89 -15.66
C ALA A 64 -37.39 30.28 -15.10
N ALA A 65 -38.38 31.13 -14.88
CA ALA A 65 -38.21 32.41 -14.20
C ALA A 65 -37.96 32.20 -12.71
N SER A 66 -36.88 32.76 -12.20
CA SER A 66 -36.55 32.82 -10.77
C SER A 66 -37.59 33.64 -9.99
N PRO A 67 -37.94 33.28 -8.76
CA PRO A 67 -38.79 34.11 -7.91
C PRO A 67 -37.99 35.25 -7.28
N ALA A 68 -38.36 36.47 -7.57
CA ALA A 68 -37.89 37.67 -6.88
C ALA A 68 -38.88 38.02 -5.76
N THR A 69 -38.36 38.20 -4.58
CA THR A 69 -38.98 38.76 -3.36
C THR A 69 -39.27 40.22 -3.52
N GLY A 70 -40.49 40.70 -3.11
CA GLY A 70 -40.70 42.13 -2.93
C GLY A 70 -42.16 42.57 -2.79
N ALA A 71 -42.46 43.12 -1.67
CA ALA A 71 -43.63 43.65 -1.00
C ALA A 71 -44.68 44.40 -1.82
N ALA A 72 -45.88 44.32 -1.26
CA ALA A 72 -47.14 45.01 -1.35
C ALA A 72 -47.17 46.42 -1.95
N THR A 73 -48.21 46.69 -2.77
CA THR A 73 -49.22 47.75 -2.52
C THR A 73 -50.40 47.62 -3.47
N ALA A 74 -51.55 48.00 -2.93
CA ALA A 74 -52.87 47.87 -3.51
C ALA A 74 -53.16 48.83 -4.69
N GLY A 75 -54.05 48.42 -5.59
CA GLY A 75 -54.62 49.31 -6.62
C GLY A 75 -55.62 48.56 -7.50
N SER A 76 -56.86 48.87 -7.27
CA SER A 76 -58.06 48.42 -7.96
C SER A 76 -58.12 48.82 -9.44
N ALA A 77 -58.58 47.93 -10.33
CA ALA A 77 -59.66 48.22 -11.27
C ALA A 77 -60.01 47.06 -12.22
N LYS A 78 -61.27 46.85 -12.30
CA LYS A 78 -62.18 46.10 -13.18
C LYS A 78 -61.71 45.77 -14.61
N ALA A 79 -61.93 44.57 -15.07
CA ALA A 79 -63.05 44.12 -15.89
C ALA A 79 -62.72 42.96 -16.83
N SER A 80 -63.56 41.99 -16.75
CA SER A 80 -64.28 41.24 -17.78
C SER A 80 -63.62 40.01 -18.39
N ALA A 81 -64.07 38.90 -17.86
CA ALA A 81 -64.67 37.71 -18.50
C ALA A 81 -64.06 37.11 -19.79
N ASN A 82 -63.40 35.98 -19.66
CA ASN A 82 -64.00 34.73 -20.16
C ASN A 82 -63.28 33.50 -19.53
N SER A 83 -63.99 32.86 -18.61
CA SER A 83 -63.48 31.75 -17.86
C SER A 83 -63.78 30.43 -18.58
N GLY A 84 -62.82 29.91 -19.27
CA GLY A 84 -62.77 28.49 -19.48
C GLY A 84 -62.20 27.81 -18.23
N THR A 85 -63.08 27.42 -17.30
CA THR A 85 -62.67 26.67 -16.11
C THR A 85 -62.22 25.30 -16.50
N VAL A 86 -60.93 25.06 -16.59
CA VAL A 86 -60.37 23.69 -16.62
C VAL A 86 -60.61 23.12 -15.24
N ARG A 87 -61.67 22.30 -15.10
CA ARG A 87 -61.87 21.46 -13.92
C ARG A 87 -60.76 20.40 -13.93
N VAL A 88 -59.71 20.63 -13.18
CA VAL A 88 -58.80 19.58 -12.75
C VAL A 88 -59.56 18.73 -11.76
N PRO A 89 -59.80 17.43 -11.99
CA PRO A 89 -60.47 16.59 -10.99
C PRO A 89 -59.63 16.58 -9.75
N TYR A 90 -60.26 17.04 -8.62
CA TYR A 90 -59.65 16.94 -7.30
C TYR A 90 -59.50 15.47 -6.97
N VAL A 91 -58.25 14.98 -6.92
CA VAL A 91 -57.92 13.65 -6.42
C VAL A 91 -57.76 13.81 -4.91
N PRO A 92 -58.66 13.19 -4.11
CA PRO A 92 -58.57 13.23 -2.66
C PRO A 92 -57.21 12.75 -2.16
N GLU A 93 -56.74 13.33 -1.04
CA GLU A 93 -55.39 13.05 -0.49
C GLU A 93 -55.18 11.56 -0.19
N PHE A 94 -56.26 10.85 0.25
CA PHE A 94 -56.17 9.39 0.48
C PHE A 94 -55.94 8.60 -0.80
N MET A 95 -56.56 8.96 -1.92
CA MET A 95 -56.31 8.32 -3.23
C MET A 95 -54.88 8.60 -3.75
N ARG A 96 -54.36 9.80 -3.48
CA ARG A 96 -52.95 10.09 -3.79
C ARG A 96 -51.98 9.25 -2.97
N GLN A 97 -52.33 9.00 -1.72
CA GLN A 97 -51.55 8.17 -0.81
C GLN A 97 -51.58 6.70 -1.29
N GLU A 98 -52.78 6.19 -1.60
CA GLU A 98 -53.01 4.85 -2.09
C GLU A 98 -52.27 4.58 -3.43
N ILE A 99 -52.36 5.51 -4.39
CA ILE A 99 -51.61 5.44 -5.64
C ILE A 99 -50.09 5.48 -5.39
N LYS A 100 -49.59 6.29 -4.47
CA LYS A 100 -48.18 6.33 -4.09
C LYS A 100 -47.70 5.02 -3.48
N ASP A 101 -48.50 4.42 -2.63
CA ASP A 101 -48.13 3.17 -1.96
C ASP A 101 -48.21 1.99 -2.92
N GLU A 102 -49.18 1.97 -3.83
CA GLU A 102 -49.31 0.98 -4.88
C GLU A 102 -48.15 1.10 -5.91
N LEU A 103 -47.81 2.32 -6.33
CA LEU A 103 -46.66 2.58 -7.22
C LEU A 103 -45.32 2.19 -6.57
N ARG A 104 -45.18 2.43 -5.25
CA ARG A 104 -44.01 1.98 -4.51
C ARG A 104 -43.89 0.47 -4.45
N ALA A 105 -45.01 -0.21 -4.18
CA ALA A 105 -45.04 -1.66 -4.13
C ALA A 105 -44.71 -2.29 -5.50
N GLU A 106 -45.26 -1.70 -6.58
CA GLU A 106 -45.03 -2.16 -7.94
C GLU A 106 -43.59 -1.92 -8.41
N LEU A 107 -43.03 -0.73 -8.16
CA LEU A 107 -41.62 -0.41 -8.42
C LEU A 107 -40.66 -1.29 -7.62
N THR A 108 -41.01 -1.60 -6.36
CA THR A 108 -40.21 -2.47 -5.51
C THR A 108 -40.24 -3.92 -6.04
N ALA A 109 -41.42 -4.39 -6.48
CA ALA A 109 -41.57 -5.71 -7.07
C ALA A 109 -40.88 -5.81 -8.43
N GLN A 110 -40.89 -4.76 -9.24
CA GLN A 110 -40.21 -4.69 -10.54
C GLN A 110 -38.68 -4.63 -10.33
N ALA A 111 -38.20 -3.81 -9.40
CA ALA A 111 -36.78 -3.75 -9.04
C ALA A 111 -36.23 -5.10 -8.54
N ALA A 112 -37.04 -5.84 -7.77
CA ALA A 112 -36.69 -7.20 -7.33
C ALA A 112 -36.66 -8.23 -8.48
N ARG A 113 -37.54 -8.10 -9.47
CA ARG A 113 -37.59 -9.00 -10.66
C ARG A 113 -36.49 -8.69 -11.66
N GLU A 114 -36.15 -7.42 -11.84
CA GLU A 114 -35.14 -6.96 -12.80
C GLU A 114 -33.72 -6.94 -12.20
N GLY A 115 -33.57 -7.28 -10.90
CA GLY A 115 -32.27 -7.42 -10.23
C GLY A 115 -31.54 -6.10 -9.95
N TRP A 116 -32.21 -4.95 -10.13
CA TRP A 116 -31.70 -3.67 -9.66
C TRP A 116 -32.34 -3.30 -8.33
N ALA A 117 -31.50 -2.79 -7.43
CA ALA A 117 -31.76 -2.72 -6.02
C ALA A 117 -33.11 -2.10 -5.64
N ALA A 118 -33.93 -2.86 -4.92
CA ALA A 118 -34.91 -2.26 -4.02
C ALA A 118 -34.18 -1.26 -3.11
N PRO A 119 -34.81 -0.13 -2.71
CA PRO A 119 -34.19 0.83 -1.78
C PRO A 119 -33.66 0.10 -0.54
N GLY A 120 -32.32 0.02 -0.41
CA GLY A 120 -31.63 -0.70 0.66
C GLY A 120 -31.13 -2.10 0.33
N SER A 121 -31.41 -2.68 -0.85
CA SER A 121 -30.80 -3.95 -1.26
C SER A 121 -29.56 -3.71 -2.11
N VAL A 122 -28.45 -4.24 -1.66
CA VAL A 122 -27.18 -4.25 -2.42
C VAL A 122 -27.22 -5.42 -3.40
N PRO A 123 -26.79 -5.26 -4.67
CA PRO A 123 -26.70 -6.37 -5.62
C PRO A 123 -25.92 -7.56 -5.01
N ALA A 124 -26.33 -8.79 -5.31
CA ALA A 124 -25.75 -10.00 -4.70
C ALA A 124 -24.22 -10.07 -4.86
N TRP A 125 -23.68 -9.62 -6.01
CA TRP A 125 -22.24 -9.61 -6.24
C TRP A 125 -21.44 -8.68 -5.31
N THR A 126 -22.05 -7.61 -4.78
CA THR A 126 -21.37 -6.71 -3.82
C THR A 126 -21.14 -7.36 -2.46
N ARG A 127 -21.84 -8.48 -2.17
CA ARG A 127 -21.62 -9.28 -0.97
C ARG A 127 -20.46 -10.26 -1.14
N THR A 128 -20.12 -10.60 -2.37
CA THR A 128 -19.08 -11.57 -2.71
C THR A 128 -17.77 -10.93 -3.14
N ILE A 129 -17.81 -9.67 -3.61
CA ILE A 129 -16.61 -8.94 -4.06
C ILE A 129 -16.38 -7.72 -3.16
N THR A 130 -15.21 -7.68 -2.53
CA THR A 130 -14.74 -6.52 -1.77
C THR A 130 -13.64 -5.82 -2.55
N VAL A 131 -13.77 -4.49 -2.67
CA VAL A 131 -12.74 -3.62 -3.24
C VAL A 131 -12.06 -2.90 -2.10
N ASP A 132 -10.74 -2.97 -2.04
CA ASP A 132 -9.93 -2.26 -1.06
C ASP A 132 -8.73 -1.60 -1.74
N GLY A 133 -8.19 -0.58 -1.13
CA GLY A 133 -7.02 0.06 -1.67
C GLY A 133 -6.40 1.10 -0.79
N ASP A 134 -5.24 1.59 -1.21
CA ASP A 134 -4.60 2.75 -0.61
C ASP A 134 -3.92 3.63 -1.66
N LEU A 135 -3.91 4.92 -1.38
CA LEU A 135 -3.14 5.92 -2.09
C LEU A 135 -2.23 6.63 -1.10
N ARG A 136 -0.95 6.70 -1.40
CA ARG A 136 0.04 7.46 -0.64
C ARG A 136 0.77 8.42 -1.56
N THR A 137 0.82 9.68 -1.18
CA THR A 137 1.77 10.64 -1.73
C THR A 137 2.86 10.88 -0.71
N ARG A 138 4.12 10.91 -1.14
CA ARG A 138 5.28 11.07 -0.27
C ARG A 138 6.19 12.17 -0.81
N TYR A 139 6.55 13.11 0.04
CA TYR A 139 7.76 13.90 -0.14
C TYR A 139 8.90 13.21 0.63
N GLN A 140 10.02 13.00 -0.03
CA GLN A 140 11.20 12.37 0.56
C GLN A 140 12.44 13.23 0.27
N PHE A 141 13.21 13.50 1.32
CA PHE A 141 14.50 14.16 1.25
C PHE A 141 15.57 13.21 1.78
N ASP A 142 16.55 12.89 0.94
CA ASP A 142 17.72 12.08 1.29
C ASP A 142 18.92 13.04 1.43
N ARG A 143 19.53 13.05 2.61
CA ARG A 143 20.72 13.82 2.94
C ARG A 143 21.89 12.86 3.10
N PHE A 144 22.98 13.16 2.43
CA PHE A 144 24.23 12.42 2.52
C PHE A 144 25.27 13.23 3.30
N ALA A 145 26.04 12.58 4.18
CA ALA A 145 27.09 13.26 4.94
C ALA A 145 28.25 13.64 4.01
N PRO A 146 28.93 14.78 4.27
CA PRO A 146 30.02 15.25 3.41
C PRO A 146 31.27 14.36 3.42
N ASP A 147 31.45 13.56 4.47
CA ASP A 147 32.55 12.62 4.67
C ASP A 147 32.27 11.22 4.16
N ASN A 148 31.15 11.02 3.49
CA ASN A 148 30.84 9.75 2.84
C ASN A 148 31.88 9.40 1.78
N ALA A 149 32.18 8.12 1.66
CA ALA A 149 33.05 7.62 0.59
C ALA A 149 32.45 7.95 -0.78
N PRO A 150 33.26 8.42 -1.75
CA PRO A 150 32.75 8.72 -3.08
C PRO A 150 32.28 7.46 -3.79
N ALA A 151 31.12 7.53 -4.43
CA ALA A 151 30.48 6.54 -5.29
C ALA A 151 30.82 5.07 -4.96
N ILE A 152 29.95 4.42 -4.18
CA ILE A 152 30.07 2.98 -3.90
C ILE A 152 29.50 2.20 -5.09
N SER A 153 30.28 1.27 -5.63
CA SER A 153 29.83 0.32 -6.64
C SER A 153 28.94 -0.76 -6.00
N VAL A 154 27.72 -0.87 -6.50
CA VAL A 154 26.79 -1.97 -6.19
C VAL A 154 26.42 -2.67 -7.48
N THR A 155 26.48 -3.99 -7.48
CA THR A 155 26.08 -4.78 -8.63
C THR A 155 24.57 -4.72 -8.86
N ASP A 156 24.17 -4.28 -10.03
CA ASP A 156 22.80 -4.39 -10.52
C ASP A 156 22.65 -5.70 -11.30
N THR A 157 22.29 -6.76 -10.59
CA THR A 157 22.11 -8.09 -11.18
C THR A 157 20.88 -8.19 -12.06
N ASN A 158 19.85 -7.37 -11.84
CA ASN A 158 18.62 -7.41 -12.64
C ASN A 158 18.80 -6.94 -14.07
N ARG A 159 19.82 -6.10 -14.33
CA ARG A 159 20.07 -5.52 -15.64
C ARG A 159 21.25 -6.16 -16.34
N ASN A 160 21.78 -7.22 -15.78
CA ASN A 160 23.02 -7.85 -16.25
C ASN A 160 24.19 -6.83 -16.38
N ARG A 161 24.16 -5.78 -15.55
CA ARG A 161 25.19 -4.78 -15.46
C ARG A 161 26.15 -5.14 -14.34
N ALA A 162 27.41 -5.17 -14.66
CA ALA A 162 28.43 -5.53 -13.71
C ALA A 162 28.52 -4.58 -12.51
N ILE A 163 28.24 -3.29 -12.71
CA ILE A 163 28.41 -2.26 -11.69
C ILE A 163 27.38 -1.16 -11.89
N SER A 164 26.62 -0.85 -10.86
CA SER A 164 25.77 0.32 -10.74
C SER A 164 26.39 1.25 -9.68
N LEU A 165 26.56 2.53 -10.01
CA LEU A 165 27.03 3.52 -9.03
C LEU A 165 25.89 3.88 -8.07
N LEU A 166 26.12 3.70 -6.78
CA LEU A 166 25.26 4.17 -5.73
C LEU A 166 25.60 5.63 -5.43
N ASN A 167 24.60 6.51 -5.40
CA ASN A 167 24.77 7.88 -4.91
C ASN A 167 25.12 7.85 -3.43
N THR A 168 26.23 8.51 -3.07
CA THR A 168 26.73 8.59 -1.69
C THR A 168 26.95 10.02 -1.22
N THR A 169 26.89 11.02 -2.10
CA THR A 169 27.28 12.41 -1.83
C THR A 169 26.19 13.42 -2.16
N GLU A 170 25.34 13.17 -3.15
CA GLU A 170 24.40 14.17 -3.67
C GLU A 170 23.04 14.08 -2.97
N ASN A 171 22.64 15.15 -2.28
CA ASN A 171 21.33 15.25 -1.65
C ASN A 171 20.20 15.18 -2.68
N ARG A 172 19.10 14.50 -2.33
CA ARG A 172 18.00 14.27 -3.26
C ARG A 172 16.66 14.65 -2.66
N HIS A 173 15.86 15.38 -3.42
CA HIS A 173 14.45 15.64 -3.15
C HIS A 173 13.61 14.82 -4.13
N ARG A 174 12.64 14.06 -3.62
CA ARG A 174 11.79 13.21 -4.44
C ARG A 174 10.32 13.35 -4.03
N LEU A 175 9.47 13.51 -5.02
CA LEU A 175 8.03 13.26 -4.85
C LEU A 175 7.76 11.84 -5.31
N ARG A 176 7.01 11.07 -4.53
CA ARG A 176 6.69 9.68 -4.82
C ARG A 176 5.21 9.42 -4.63
N VAL A 177 4.66 8.49 -5.39
CA VAL A 177 3.29 8.02 -5.24
C VAL A 177 3.29 6.51 -5.09
N ARG A 178 2.36 5.99 -4.31
CA ARG A 178 1.98 4.58 -4.27
C ARG A 178 0.48 4.48 -4.40
N ALA A 179 0.01 3.73 -5.37
CA ALA A 179 -1.39 3.36 -5.50
C ALA A 179 -1.51 1.85 -5.50
N ARG A 180 -2.40 1.30 -4.69
CA ARG A 180 -2.71 -0.13 -4.63
C ARG A 180 -4.21 -0.31 -4.69
N LEU A 181 -4.67 -1.24 -5.52
CA LEU A 181 -6.07 -1.60 -5.67
C LEU A 181 -6.21 -3.11 -5.53
N GLY A 182 -6.92 -3.55 -4.53
CA GLY A 182 -7.22 -4.95 -4.22
C GLY A 182 -8.66 -5.30 -4.56
N LEU A 183 -8.85 -6.53 -5.03
CA LEU A 183 -10.15 -7.16 -5.20
C LEU A 183 -10.10 -8.51 -4.50
N THR A 184 -11.05 -8.76 -3.62
CA THR A 184 -11.22 -10.06 -2.95
C THR A 184 -12.61 -10.59 -3.25
N ALA A 185 -12.67 -11.76 -3.86
CA ALA A 185 -13.91 -12.51 -4.13
C ALA A 185 -14.07 -13.62 -3.10
N VAL A 186 -15.19 -13.64 -2.40
CA VAL A 186 -15.63 -14.74 -1.53
C VAL A 186 -16.37 -15.74 -2.39
N VAL A 187 -15.85 -16.97 -2.46
CA VAL A 187 -16.43 -18.06 -3.28
C VAL A 187 -17.47 -18.80 -2.48
N ASP A 188 -17.15 -19.13 -1.22
CA ASP A 188 -18.04 -19.73 -0.23
C ASP A 188 -17.58 -19.36 1.20
N ASP A 189 -18.13 -20.00 2.22
CA ASP A 189 -17.85 -19.73 3.62
C ASP A 189 -16.37 -19.91 4.00
N ASN A 190 -15.63 -20.73 3.25
CA ASN A 190 -14.25 -21.09 3.54
C ASN A 190 -13.25 -20.58 2.48
N TRP A 191 -13.68 -20.44 1.23
CA TRP A 191 -12.79 -20.13 0.12
C TRP A 191 -12.95 -18.70 -0.37
N SER A 192 -11.83 -18.06 -0.62
CA SER A 192 -11.74 -16.75 -1.25
C SER A 192 -10.57 -16.68 -2.21
N ALA A 193 -10.65 -15.80 -3.19
CA ALA A 193 -9.56 -15.46 -4.09
C ALA A 193 -9.31 -13.95 -4.05
N GLY A 194 -8.06 -13.54 -4.16
CA GLY A 194 -7.71 -12.13 -4.14
C GLY A 194 -6.67 -11.78 -5.18
N VAL A 195 -6.81 -10.58 -5.76
CA VAL A 195 -5.81 -9.97 -6.63
C VAL A 195 -5.52 -8.55 -6.16
N ARG A 196 -4.28 -8.08 -6.34
CA ARG A 196 -3.91 -6.69 -6.05
C ARG A 196 -3.01 -6.14 -7.14
N LEU A 197 -3.35 -4.95 -7.62
CA LEU A 197 -2.51 -4.14 -8.49
C LEU A 197 -1.74 -3.12 -7.65
N THR A 198 -0.53 -2.79 -8.08
CA THR A 198 0.31 -1.76 -7.44
C THR A 198 1.11 -0.97 -8.46
N THR A 199 1.44 0.28 -8.12
CA THR A 199 2.47 1.07 -8.79
C THR A 199 3.86 0.62 -8.33
N GLY A 200 4.91 1.15 -8.95
CA GLY A 200 6.31 0.94 -8.58
C GLY A 200 7.09 0.09 -9.57
N SER A 201 8.35 -0.17 -9.24
CA SER A 201 9.23 -1.00 -10.07
C SER A 201 8.84 -2.47 -9.98
N THR A 202 8.83 -3.16 -11.10
CA THR A 202 8.62 -4.62 -11.15
C THR A 202 9.87 -5.40 -10.74
N SER A 203 11.01 -4.76 -10.64
CA SER A 203 12.30 -5.37 -10.30
C SER A 203 12.79 -5.07 -8.87
N ASP A 204 12.08 -4.23 -8.10
CA ASP A 204 12.37 -3.96 -6.69
C ASP A 204 11.25 -4.53 -5.81
N PRO A 205 11.47 -5.67 -5.14
CA PRO A 205 10.44 -6.31 -4.33
C PRO A 205 10.16 -5.57 -3.02
N THR A 206 11.03 -4.64 -2.60
CA THR A 206 10.94 -3.99 -1.29
C THR A 206 10.13 -2.70 -1.30
N SER A 207 9.80 -2.15 -2.48
CA SER A 207 9.13 -0.86 -2.59
C SER A 207 8.16 -0.80 -3.75
N SER A 208 6.90 -0.51 -3.45
CA SER A 208 5.85 -0.19 -4.42
C SER A 208 5.72 1.32 -4.73
N ASN A 209 6.69 2.12 -4.28
CA ASN A 209 6.71 3.55 -4.56
C ASN A 209 7.18 3.84 -5.99
N GLN A 210 6.44 4.69 -6.69
CA GLN A 210 6.82 5.27 -7.97
C GLN A 210 7.34 6.69 -7.74
N THR A 211 8.56 6.98 -8.18
CA THR A 211 9.10 8.35 -8.17
C THR A 211 8.49 9.15 -9.32
N LEU A 212 8.02 10.37 -9.01
CA LEU A 212 7.44 11.30 -9.97
C LEU A 212 8.53 12.09 -10.72
N GLY A 213 8.18 12.72 -11.84
CA GLY A 213 9.11 13.58 -12.59
C GLY A 213 9.81 12.89 -13.76
N VAL A 214 9.09 12.09 -14.53
CA VAL A 214 9.62 11.36 -15.71
C VAL A 214 8.99 11.93 -16.98
N TYR A 215 9.16 13.23 -17.23
CA TYR A 215 8.69 13.94 -18.44
C TYR A 215 7.21 13.67 -18.80
N GLY A 216 6.33 13.45 -17.80
CA GLY A 216 4.93 13.13 -18.05
C GLY A 216 4.67 11.71 -18.57
N ASN A 217 5.66 10.83 -18.63
CA ASN A 217 5.48 9.45 -19.03
C ASN A 217 4.56 8.71 -18.05
N ARG A 218 3.80 7.74 -18.58
CA ARG A 218 2.91 6.89 -17.78
C ARG A 218 3.72 5.92 -16.93
N TYR A 219 3.19 5.59 -15.76
CA TYR A 219 3.82 4.63 -14.85
C TYR A 219 3.29 3.22 -15.09
N THR A 220 4.14 2.25 -14.78
CA THR A 220 3.79 0.83 -14.85
C THR A 220 2.90 0.47 -13.66
N THR A 221 1.89 -0.35 -13.93
CA THR A 221 1.09 -1.03 -12.91
C THR A 221 1.32 -2.53 -13.05
N ALA A 222 1.52 -3.22 -11.94
CA ALA A 222 1.80 -4.65 -11.93
C ALA A 222 0.88 -5.40 -10.98
N PHE A 223 0.66 -6.70 -11.23
CA PHE A 223 0.07 -7.61 -10.27
C PHE A 223 1.06 -7.83 -9.12
N ASP A 224 0.67 -7.36 -7.94
CA ASP A 224 1.46 -7.47 -6.72
C ASP A 224 1.04 -8.69 -5.90
N ARG A 225 -0.25 -9.07 -5.98
CA ARG A 225 -0.79 -10.28 -5.36
C ARG A 225 -1.80 -10.96 -6.29
N ALA A 226 -1.78 -12.29 -6.26
CA ALA A 226 -2.78 -13.15 -6.88
C ALA A 226 -2.79 -14.48 -6.12
N TYR A 227 -3.83 -14.75 -5.34
CA TYR A 227 -3.86 -15.88 -4.41
C TYR A 227 -5.24 -16.49 -4.24
N ILE A 228 -5.25 -17.75 -3.83
CA ILE A 228 -6.42 -18.45 -3.31
C ILE A 228 -6.20 -18.66 -1.82
N ARG A 229 -7.26 -18.52 -1.03
CA ARG A 229 -7.23 -18.67 0.43
C ARG A 229 -8.34 -19.58 0.91
N TYR A 230 -8.00 -20.51 1.78
CA TYR A 230 -8.92 -21.30 2.57
C TYR A 230 -8.89 -20.83 4.02
N ARG A 231 -10.06 -20.62 4.62
CA ARG A 231 -10.22 -20.34 6.05
C ARG A 231 -11.24 -21.28 6.66
N ASN A 232 -10.93 -21.79 7.86
CA ASN A 232 -11.90 -22.47 8.71
C ASN A 232 -12.00 -21.66 10.02
N GLY A 233 -12.99 -20.77 10.05
CA GLY A 233 -13.13 -19.76 11.10
C GLY A 233 -11.84 -18.95 11.29
N ASP A 234 -11.49 -18.71 12.57
CA ASP A 234 -10.23 -18.03 12.96
C ASP A 234 -9.09 -19.03 13.29
N VAL A 235 -9.32 -20.33 13.12
CA VAL A 235 -8.39 -21.37 13.58
C VAL A 235 -7.39 -21.77 12.50
N VAL A 236 -7.85 -21.92 11.27
CA VAL A 236 -6.99 -22.35 10.14
C VAL A 236 -7.08 -21.33 9.01
N ASN A 237 -5.93 -20.93 8.49
CA ASN A 237 -5.81 -20.09 7.31
C ASN A 237 -4.70 -20.63 6.42
N VAL A 238 -5.04 -21.06 5.21
CA VAL A 238 -4.09 -21.53 4.20
C VAL A 238 -4.19 -20.61 2.99
N VAL A 239 -3.06 -20.18 2.47
CA VAL A 239 -2.98 -19.31 1.28
C VAL A 239 -1.98 -19.86 0.30
N ALA A 240 -2.32 -19.84 -0.99
CA ALA A 240 -1.45 -20.29 -2.08
C ALA A 240 -1.49 -19.28 -3.23
N GLY A 241 -0.35 -19.08 -3.89
CA GLY A 241 -0.13 -18.12 -4.96
C GLY A 241 0.83 -17.02 -4.55
N ARG A 242 0.57 -15.77 -4.96
CA ARG A 242 1.36 -14.61 -4.55
C ARG A 242 0.57 -13.79 -3.52
N PHE A 243 1.06 -13.71 -2.28
CA PHE A 243 0.34 -13.16 -1.13
C PHE A 243 1.25 -12.30 -0.24
N GLY A 244 0.63 -11.54 0.69
CA GLY A 244 1.37 -10.71 1.64
C GLY A 244 2.05 -11.53 2.73
N ASN A 245 2.94 -10.87 3.48
CA ASN A 245 3.71 -11.47 4.57
C ASN A 245 2.81 -12.24 5.57
N PRO A 246 2.99 -13.57 5.75
CA PRO A 246 2.22 -14.37 6.69
C PRO A 246 2.82 -14.38 8.11
N TRP A 247 4.03 -13.83 8.29
CA TRP A 247 4.79 -13.88 9.52
C TRP A 247 4.46 -12.70 10.44
N PHE A 248 4.48 -12.94 11.74
CA PHE A 248 4.55 -11.86 12.73
C PHE A 248 5.99 -11.38 12.83
N GLY A 249 6.22 -10.07 12.65
CA GLY A 249 7.55 -9.48 12.67
C GLY A 249 7.53 -7.99 12.40
N THR A 250 8.72 -7.40 12.35
CA THR A 250 8.94 -6.01 11.95
C THR A 250 9.55 -5.98 10.53
N ASP A 251 9.85 -4.78 10.05
CA ASP A 251 10.59 -4.56 8.81
C ASP A 251 12.09 -4.90 8.89
N LEU A 252 12.53 -5.43 10.03
CA LEU A 252 13.90 -5.92 10.22
C LEU A 252 14.22 -7.07 9.29
N LEU A 253 13.27 -8.00 9.12
CA LEU A 253 13.44 -9.21 8.34
C LEU A 253 12.79 -9.12 6.96
N TRP A 254 11.59 -8.54 6.88
CA TRP A 254 10.78 -8.46 5.66
C TRP A 254 10.28 -7.04 5.41
N ALA A 255 10.59 -6.49 4.25
CA ALA A 255 10.05 -5.19 3.83
C ALA A 255 8.51 -5.20 3.86
N THR A 256 7.90 -4.08 4.25
CA THR A 256 6.44 -3.98 4.41
C THR A 256 5.67 -4.12 3.09
N ASP A 257 6.30 -3.79 1.97
CA ASP A 257 5.70 -3.90 0.63
C ASP A 257 5.94 -5.28 -0.03
N LEU A 258 6.75 -6.16 0.60
CA LEU A 258 7.09 -7.47 0.08
C LEU A 258 5.86 -8.38 -0.04
N SER A 259 5.74 -9.07 -1.15
CA SER A 259 4.81 -10.18 -1.37
C SER A 259 5.58 -11.46 -1.66
N PHE A 260 5.06 -12.60 -1.20
CA PHE A 260 5.70 -13.91 -1.32
C PHE A 260 4.94 -14.79 -2.31
N ASP A 261 5.67 -15.57 -3.08
CA ASP A 261 5.14 -16.63 -3.92
C ASP A 261 5.17 -17.96 -3.15
N GLY A 262 4.18 -18.84 -3.33
CA GLY A 262 4.18 -20.19 -2.74
C GLY A 262 2.95 -20.53 -1.94
N VAL A 263 3.15 -21.23 -0.82
CA VAL A 263 2.07 -21.67 0.08
C VAL A 263 2.44 -21.34 1.52
N ALA A 264 1.47 -20.82 2.28
CA ALA A 264 1.59 -20.66 3.73
C ALA A 264 0.33 -21.18 4.43
N ALA A 265 0.53 -21.84 5.57
CA ALA A 265 -0.53 -22.35 6.44
C ALA A 265 -0.32 -21.80 7.85
N GLN A 266 -1.40 -21.29 8.44
CA GLN A 266 -1.42 -20.79 9.81
C GLN A 266 -2.50 -21.52 10.60
N TRP A 267 -2.13 -21.95 11.80
CA TRP A 267 -3.01 -22.53 12.79
C TRP A 267 -2.99 -21.67 14.06
N THR A 268 -4.17 -21.28 14.55
CA THR A 268 -4.32 -20.36 15.69
C THR A 268 -5.21 -20.98 16.78
N PRO A 269 -4.67 -21.93 17.58
CA PRO A 269 -5.42 -22.57 18.65
C PRO A 269 -5.71 -21.60 19.80
N GLN A 270 -6.88 -21.77 20.42
CA GLN A 270 -7.21 -21.11 21.68
C GLN A 270 -6.45 -21.81 22.83
N LEU A 271 -5.63 -21.07 23.56
CA LEU A 271 -4.83 -21.61 24.68
C LEU A 271 -5.42 -21.22 26.06
N GLY A 272 -6.24 -20.19 26.09
CA GLY A 272 -6.89 -19.68 27.31
C GLY A 272 -7.99 -18.68 26.93
N VAL A 273 -8.63 -18.08 27.92
CA VAL A 273 -9.77 -17.15 27.70
C VAL A 273 -9.39 -15.98 26.79
N SER A 274 -8.20 -15.40 27.01
CA SER A 274 -7.68 -14.24 26.26
C SER A 274 -6.36 -14.54 25.53
N THR A 275 -5.93 -15.81 25.51
CA THR A 275 -4.64 -16.21 24.93
C THR A 275 -4.86 -17.15 23.75
N ARG A 276 -4.28 -16.81 22.60
CA ARG A 276 -4.25 -17.65 21.40
C ARG A 276 -2.81 -17.98 21.05
N GLY A 277 -2.56 -19.23 20.73
CA GLY A 277 -1.33 -19.65 20.06
C GLY A 277 -1.38 -19.32 18.57
N PHE A 278 -0.24 -19.35 17.91
CA PHE A 278 -0.17 -19.42 16.45
C PHE A 278 1.03 -20.24 16.00
N VAL A 279 0.85 -21.00 14.95
CA VAL A 279 1.91 -21.69 14.21
C VAL A 279 1.73 -21.35 12.75
N THR A 280 2.77 -20.83 12.11
CA THR A 280 2.79 -20.50 10.68
C THR A 280 3.90 -21.29 10.02
N LEU A 281 3.57 -22.05 8.98
CA LEU A 281 4.53 -22.79 8.14
C LEU A 281 4.39 -22.30 6.71
N ALA A 282 5.52 -22.17 5.98
CA ALA A 282 5.48 -21.80 4.58
C ALA A 282 6.62 -22.41 3.77
N ALA A 283 6.32 -22.64 2.48
CA ALA A 283 7.27 -23.02 1.45
C ALA A 283 7.11 -22.05 0.27
N MET A 284 8.16 -21.30 -0.04
CA MET A 284 8.14 -20.17 -0.93
C MET A 284 9.28 -20.29 -1.95
N PRO A 285 9.03 -20.48 -3.25
CA PRO A 285 10.06 -20.38 -4.27
C PRO A 285 10.55 -18.91 -4.33
N VAL A 286 11.86 -18.72 -4.23
CA VAL A 286 12.52 -17.42 -4.38
C VAL A 286 12.91 -17.19 -5.84
N GLN A 287 13.36 -18.26 -6.49
CA GLN A 287 13.70 -18.26 -7.92
C GLN A 287 13.61 -19.69 -8.45
N GLU A 288 12.79 -19.90 -9.46
CA GLU A 288 12.78 -21.09 -10.29
C GLU A 288 13.84 -20.93 -11.39
N VAL A 289 14.54 -22.01 -11.71
CA VAL A 289 15.61 -22.02 -12.72
C VAL A 289 15.37 -23.18 -13.69
N GLU A 290 14.78 -22.89 -14.85
CA GLU A 290 14.31 -23.86 -15.86
C GLU A 290 15.37 -24.93 -16.23
N LEU A 291 16.64 -24.55 -16.31
CA LEU A 291 17.71 -25.47 -16.72
C LEU A 291 18.55 -26.02 -15.55
N ALA A 292 18.05 -25.91 -14.31
CA ALA A 292 18.74 -26.39 -13.14
C ALA A 292 17.78 -27.13 -12.19
N THR A 293 18.27 -28.16 -11.52
CA THR A 293 17.52 -28.87 -10.47
C THR A 293 17.62 -28.19 -9.09
N ALA A 294 18.30 -27.04 -9.03
CA ALA A 294 18.66 -26.36 -7.78
C ALA A 294 17.94 -25.01 -7.65
N ASP A 295 16.61 -25.04 -7.65
CA ASP A 295 15.77 -23.87 -7.37
C ASP A 295 16.08 -23.25 -6.01
N LYS A 296 15.91 -21.93 -5.95
CA LYS A 296 16.05 -21.19 -4.69
C LYS A 296 14.73 -21.18 -3.94
N TRP A 297 14.74 -21.62 -2.69
CA TRP A 297 13.54 -21.67 -1.86
C TRP A 297 13.76 -20.99 -0.51
N LEU A 298 12.68 -20.45 0.03
CA LEU A 298 12.55 -20.07 1.43
C LEU A 298 11.56 -21.03 2.10
N LEU A 299 12.08 -21.81 3.06
CA LEU A 299 11.28 -22.65 3.94
C LEU A 299 11.24 -21.99 5.31
N GLY A 300 10.07 -21.78 5.87
CA GLY A 300 9.94 -21.06 7.13
C GLY A 300 8.90 -21.66 8.07
N GLY A 301 9.18 -21.53 9.36
CA GLY A 301 8.25 -21.84 10.44
C GLY A 301 8.34 -20.80 11.54
N GLN A 302 7.19 -20.39 12.06
CA GLN A 302 7.09 -19.48 13.20
C GLN A 302 6.02 -20.00 14.15
N LEU A 303 6.31 -19.99 15.44
CA LEU A 303 5.35 -20.30 16.51
C LEU A 303 5.32 -19.15 17.50
N GLY A 304 4.18 -18.98 18.17
CA GLY A 304 4.07 -17.93 19.15
C GLY A 304 2.73 -17.90 19.86
N ALA A 305 2.54 -16.86 20.65
CA ALA A 305 1.32 -16.64 21.39
C ALA A 305 0.94 -15.15 21.38
N THR A 306 -0.35 -14.90 21.46
CA THR A 306 -0.95 -13.57 21.59
C THR A 306 -1.85 -13.55 22.80
N GLN A 307 -1.60 -12.64 23.72
CA GLN A 307 -2.49 -12.26 24.81
C GLN A 307 -3.26 -11.01 24.38
N ALA A 308 -4.56 -11.10 24.26
CA ALA A 308 -5.39 -9.94 23.91
C ALA A 308 -5.36 -8.91 25.05
N GLY A 309 -5.02 -7.65 24.72
CA GLY A 309 -5.17 -6.52 25.62
C GLY A 309 -6.58 -5.93 25.54
N SER A 310 -6.97 -5.19 26.58
CA SER A 310 -8.19 -4.41 26.62
C SER A 310 -7.90 -2.95 26.97
N ALA A 311 -8.92 -2.12 27.09
CA ALA A 311 -8.75 -0.73 27.53
C ALA A 311 -7.99 -0.62 28.88
N HIS A 312 -8.05 -1.66 29.72
CA HIS A 312 -7.47 -1.67 31.08
C HIS A 312 -6.48 -2.81 31.32
N SER A 313 -6.17 -3.61 30.31
CA SER A 313 -5.23 -4.73 30.42
C SER A 313 -4.11 -4.66 29.40
N VAL A 314 -2.98 -5.23 29.78
CA VAL A 314 -1.80 -5.36 28.92
C VAL A 314 -2.08 -6.36 27.80
N GLY A 315 -1.74 -5.98 26.57
CA GLY A 315 -1.66 -6.89 25.44
C GLY A 315 -0.21 -7.30 25.20
N ALA A 316 -0.02 -8.54 24.76
CA ALA A 316 1.32 -9.04 24.42
C ALA A 316 1.25 -10.01 23.23
N LYS A 317 2.30 -10.01 22.42
CA LYS A 317 2.48 -10.99 21.34
C LYS A 317 3.95 -11.33 21.25
N VAL A 318 4.25 -12.63 21.17
CA VAL A 318 5.62 -13.14 21.01
C VAL A 318 5.65 -14.19 19.91
N GLY A 319 6.73 -14.20 19.14
CA GLY A 319 6.95 -15.19 18.07
C GLY A 319 8.42 -15.61 18.02
N LEU A 320 8.64 -16.91 17.80
CA LEU A 320 9.94 -17.51 17.51
C LEU A 320 9.87 -18.12 16.11
N GLY A 321 10.75 -17.66 15.22
CA GLY A 321 10.80 -18.10 13.83
C GLY A 321 12.12 -18.76 13.45
N TYR A 322 12.05 -19.68 12.51
CA TYR A 322 13.20 -20.24 11.80
C TYR A 322 12.93 -20.21 10.30
N TYR A 323 13.86 -19.62 9.54
CA TYR A 323 13.74 -19.41 8.10
C TYR A 323 15.01 -19.88 7.41
N ARG A 324 14.86 -20.82 6.50
CA ARG A 324 15.97 -21.40 5.74
C ARG A 324 15.85 -21.07 4.27
N TYR A 325 16.82 -20.36 3.75
CA TYR A 325 17.02 -20.21 2.32
C TYR A 325 17.87 -21.36 1.79
N THR A 326 17.53 -21.89 0.63
CA THR A 326 18.30 -22.93 -0.05
C THR A 326 18.87 -22.43 -1.36
N ASN A 327 20.04 -22.93 -1.74
CA ASN A 327 20.70 -22.67 -3.02
C ASN A 327 21.01 -21.17 -3.31
N MET A 328 21.14 -20.32 -2.26
CA MET A 328 21.38 -18.88 -2.42
C MET A 328 22.84 -18.54 -2.70
N VAL A 329 23.76 -19.40 -2.33
CA VAL A 329 25.21 -19.17 -2.47
C VAL A 329 25.60 -19.30 -3.93
N GLY A 330 26.36 -18.32 -4.43
CA GLY A 330 26.91 -18.35 -5.78
C GLY A 330 27.86 -19.53 -6.02
N LYS A 331 28.01 -19.89 -7.29
CA LYS A 331 28.99 -20.87 -7.76
C LYS A 331 29.83 -20.22 -8.85
N VAL A 332 31.16 -20.31 -8.73
CA VAL A 332 32.08 -19.77 -9.73
C VAL A 332 31.86 -20.47 -11.06
N ASN A 333 31.86 -19.72 -12.14
CA ASN A 333 31.80 -20.27 -13.49
C ASN A 333 33.13 -20.93 -13.88
N PRO A 334 33.10 -22.08 -14.57
CA PRO A 334 34.26 -22.58 -15.26
C PRO A 334 34.78 -21.55 -16.31
N ALA A 335 36.06 -21.61 -16.63
CA ALA A 335 36.67 -20.70 -17.61
C ALA A 335 35.88 -20.70 -18.94
N GLY A 336 35.51 -19.52 -19.43
CA GLY A 336 34.72 -19.33 -20.63
C GLY A 336 33.26 -19.77 -20.59
N SER A 337 32.74 -20.10 -19.42
CA SER A 337 31.35 -20.59 -19.22
C SER A 337 30.50 -19.60 -18.42
N THR A 338 29.19 -19.63 -18.63
CA THR A 338 28.17 -18.88 -17.92
C THR A 338 27.17 -19.80 -17.18
N ILE A 339 27.52 -21.09 -17.09
CA ILE A 339 26.58 -22.13 -16.59
C ILE A 339 26.08 -21.91 -15.17
N ASN A 340 26.81 -21.16 -14.34
CA ASN A 340 26.46 -20.82 -12.97
C ASN A 340 25.89 -19.40 -12.78
N ASP A 341 25.69 -18.63 -13.87
CA ASP A 341 25.19 -17.24 -13.76
C ASP A 341 23.85 -17.16 -13.03
N PHE A 342 23.01 -18.18 -13.15
CA PHE A 342 21.73 -18.26 -12.44
C PHE A 342 21.87 -18.27 -10.91
N THR A 343 23.08 -18.56 -10.38
CA THR A 343 23.33 -18.53 -8.93
C THR A 343 23.48 -17.11 -8.39
N ALA A 344 23.75 -16.11 -9.25
CA ALA A 344 23.65 -14.71 -8.87
C ALA A 344 22.19 -14.34 -8.53
N PRO A 345 21.95 -13.42 -7.57
CA PRO A 345 20.59 -12.99 -7.24
C PRO A 345 20.03 -12.11 -8.37
N GLN A 346 18.75 -12.25 -8.68
CA GLN A 346 18.04 -11.38 -9.64
C GLN A 346 17.85 -9.95 -9.15
N PHE A 347 17.84 -9.76 -7.83
CA PHE A 347 17.81 -8.48 -7.17
C PHE A 347 18.79 -8.48 -6.00
N ALA A 348 19.57 -7.41 -5.89
CA ALA A 348 20.53 -7.22 -4.83
C ALA A 348 20.47 -5.79 -4.28
N GLN A 349 20.69 -5.67 -2.97
CA GLN A 349 20.93 -4.39 -2.31
C GLN A 349 22.31 -4.42 -1.64
N LYS A 350 22.80 -3.24 -1.22
CA LYS A 350 24.07 -3.12 -0.52
C LYS A 350 24.06 -3.85 0.84
N GLY A 351 25.21 -4.26 1.28
CA GLY A 351 25.46 -4.71 2.65
C GLY A 351 25.84 -6.18 2.78
N ASN A 352 25.17 -7.12 2.12
CA ASN A 352 25.57 -8.54 2.20
C ASN A 352 26.95 -8.78 1.61
N THR A 353 27.60 -9.88 2.03
CA THR A 353 28.89 -10.29 1.49
C THR A 353 28.70 -10.98 0.14
N TYR A 354 29.23 -10.32 -0.92
CA TYR A 354 29.22 -10.84 -2.27
C TYR A 354 30.64 -11.22 -2.71
N TYR A 355 30.74 -12.07 -3.75
CA TYR A 355 31.97 -12.40 -4.43
C TYR A 355 31.70 -12.58 -5.93
N ASN A 356 32.75 -12.38 -6.74
CA ASN A 356 32.62 -12.51 -8.19
C ASN A 356 32.60 -13.97 -8.62
N ILE A 357 31.57 -14.37 -9.38
CA ILE A 357 31.43 -15.72 -9.94
C ILE A 357 31.68 -15.77 -11.45
N SER A 358 31.86 -14.62 -12.11
CA SER A 358 32.13 -14.56 -13.56
C SER A 358 33.46 -15.17 -13.90
N SER A 359 33.52 -15.89 -15.01
CA SER A 359 34.77 -16.35 -15.63
C SER A 359 35.45 -15.26 -16.47
N ASP A 360 34.74 -14.16 -16.78
CA ASP A 360 35.27 -13.00 -17.51
C ASP A 360 35.64 -11.89 -16.51
N PRO A 361 36.91 -11.56 -16.33
CA PRO A 361 37.34 -10.52 -15.37
C PRO A 361 36.87 -9.11 -15.76
N THR A 362 36.49 -8.89 -17.02
CA THR A 362 35.98 -7.59 -17.51
C THR A 362 34.47 -7.40 -17.24
N LYS A 363 33.77 -8.49 -16.90
CA LYS A 363 32.34 -8.51 -16.65
C LYS A 363 32.05 -9.18 -15.31
N PRO A 364 32.37 -8.56 -14.17
CA PRO A 364 32.14 -9.16 -12.88
C PRO A 364 30.63 -9.42 -12.66
N LEU A 365 30.30 -10.61 -12.17
CA LEU A 365 28.96 -11.01 -11.75
C LEU A 365 29.00 -11.40 -10.28
N LEU A 366 28.32 -10.63 -9.44
CA LEU A 366 28.36 -10.82 -7.99
C LEU A 366 27.25 -11.74 -7.52
N ALA A 367 27.62 -12.70 -6.67
CA ALA A 367 26.71 -13.61 -6.01
C ALA A 367 26.98 -13.65 -4.50
N LEU A 368 25.99 -14.11 -3.73
CA LEU A 368 26.07 -14.21 -2.28
C LEU A 368 27.14 -15.21 -1.85
N ALA A 369 27.97 -14.80 -0.89
CA ALA A 369 29.02 -15.65 -0.35
C ALA A 369 28.55 -16.50 0.84
N SER A 370 27.44 -16.14 1.50
CA SER A 370 26.91 -16.76 2.72
C SER A 370 25.63 -17.54 2.49
N ASP A 371 25.43 -18.59 3.27
CA ASP A 371 24.12 -19.23 3.48
C ASP A 371 23.29 -18.41 4.47
N TYR A 372 21.97 -18.47 4.30
CA TYR A 372 21.02 -17.80 5.18
C TYR A 372 20.08 -18.82 5.85
N GLN A 373 20.31 -19.03 7.14
CA GLN A 373 19.44 -19.78 8.05
C GLN A 373 19.20 -18.88 9.25
N LEU A 374 18.00 -18.35 9.36
CA LEU A 374 17.70 -17.24 10.25
C LEU A 374 16.88 -17.73 11.44
N VAL A 375 17.34 -17.45 12.65
CA VAL A 375 16.57 -17.58 13.88
C VAL A 375 16.08 -16.18 14.23
N ASN A 376 14.77 -16.06 14.46
CA ASN A 376 14.13 -14.78 14.77
C ASN A 376 13.33 -14.87 16.05
N LEU A 377 13.50 -13.92 16.95
CA LEU A 377 12.68 -13.72 18.14
C LEU A 377 12.07 -12.32 18.08
N VAL A 378 10.75 -12.26 18.05
CA VAL A 378 10.02 -11.00 18.01
C VAL A 378 9.00 -10.93 19.13
N GLY A 379 8.88 -9.76 19.76
CA GLY A 379 7.92 -9.52 20.83
C GLY A 379 7.33 -8.10 20.75
N GLN A 380 6.09 -8.00 21.12
CA GLN A 380 5.38 -6.74 21.30
C GLN A 380 4.59 -6.79 22.59
N VAL A 381 4.67 -5.73 23.37
CA VAL A 381 3.86 -5.51 24.57
C VAL A 381 3.23 -4.15 24.49
N ASP A 382 1.95 -4.05 24.78
CA ASP A 382 1.23 -2.79 24.77
C ASP A 382 0.52 -2.56 26.11
N PHE A 383 0.84 -1.46 26.74
CA PHE A 383 0.34 -1.04 28.05
C PHE A 383 -0.75 0.01 27.88
N PRO A 384 -1.93 -0.16 28.53
CA PRO A 384 -2.93 0.88 28.55
C PRO A 384 -2.45 2.07 29.37
N THR A 385 -2.81 3.28 28.94
CA THR A 385 -2.54 4.53 29.64
C THR A 385 -3.82 5.34 29.83
N ILE A 386 -3.69 6.56 30.36
CA ILE A 386 -4.82 7.48 30.53
C ILE A 386 -5.41 7.87 29.16
N ALA A 387 -6.70 8.10 29.10
CA ALA A 387 -7.43 8.55 27.91
C ALA A 387 -7.40 7.58 26.71
N GLY A 388 -7.31 6.26 26.96
CA GLY A 388 -7.38 5.23 25.91
C GLY A 388 -6.14 5.11 25.04
N LYS A 389 -5.09 5.89 25.31
CA LYS A 389 -3.80 5.77 24.62
C LYS A 389 -3.00 4.59 25.17
N ARG A 390 -2.02 4.13 24.41
CA ARG A 390 -1.17 2.99 24.78
C ARG A 390 0.32 3.31 24.61
N VAL A 391 1.15 2.73 25.48
CA VAL A 391 2.59 2.61 25.26
C VAL A 391 2.84 1.24 24.65
N MET A 392 3.48 1.20 23.50
CA MET A 392 3.78 -0.03 22.77
C MET A 392 5.29 -0.21 22.68
N LEU A 393 5.78 -1.33 23.20
CA LEU A 393 7.17 -1.75 23.12
C LEU A 393 7.27 -2.89 22.12
N THR A 394 8.17 -2.76 21.15
CA THR A 394 8.44 -3.83 20.17
C THR A 394 9.93 -4.12 20.17
N GLY A 395 10.28 -5.39 20.27
CA GLY A 395 11.63 -5.91 20.11
C GLY A 395 11.66 -6.99 19.03
N ASP A 396 12.63 -6.93 18.14
CA ASP A 396 12.84 -7.93 17.10
C ASP A 396 14.34 -8.21 17.00
N PHE A 397 14.71 -9.51 17.08
CA PHE A 397 16.09 -9.98 17.00
C PHE A 397 16.19 -11.07 15.96
N VAL A 398 17.21 -10.99 15.11
CA VAL A 398 17.51 -11.99 14.08
C VAL A 398 18.97 -12.37 14.16
N ARG A 399 19.25 -13.67 14.00
CA ARG A 399 20.61 -14.20 13.83
C ARG A 399 20.67 -15.17 12.66
N ASN A 400 21.62 -14.95 11.77
CA ASN A 400 21.97 -15.90 10.71
C ASN A 400 22.91 -16.99 11.26
N VAL A 401 22.38 -18.17 11.55
CA VAL A 401 23.14 -19.34 12.02
C VAL A 401 23.73 -20.17 10.86
N GLY A 402 23.35 -19.84 9.62
CA GLY A 402 23.87 -20.46 8.39
C GLY A 402 25.26 -19.97 7.97
N PHE A 403 25.69 -18.81 8.51
CA PHE A 403 26.98 -18.21 8.18
C PHE A 403 28.16 -19.08 8.66
N LYS A 404 29.09 -19.36 7.78
CA LYS A 404 30.30 -20.15 8.07
C LYS A 404 31.53 -19.36 7.63
N SER A 405 32.20 -18.65 8.58
CA SER A 405 33.32 -17.72 8.29
C SER A 405 34.38 -18.34 7.37
N ALA A 406 34.85 -19.55 7.65
CA ALA A 406 35.87 -20.20 6.82
C ALA A 406 35.46 -20.37 5.35
N LYS A 407 34.18 -20.76 5.10
CA LYS A 407 33.67 -20.90 3.72
C LYS A 407 33.48 -19.57 3.03
N VAL A 408 33.00 -18.55 3.76
CA VAL A 408 32.83 -17.21 3.22
C VAL A 408 34.17 -16.58 2.88
N SER A 409 35.14 -16.65 3.80
CA SER A 409 36.50 -16.16 3.59
C SER A 409 37.18 -16.83 2.40
N GLN A 410 37.03 -18.14 2.25
CA GLN A 410 37.54 -18.89 1.10
C GLN A 410 36.97 -18.41 -0.23
N ARG A 411 35.66 -18.10 -0.30
CA ARG A 411 34.98 -17.61 -1.51
C ARG A 411 35.42 -16.20 -1.86
N VAL A 412 35.53 -15.35 -0.87
CA VAL A 412 35.87 -13.93 -1.03
C VAL A 412 37.38 -13.74 -1.27
N GLY A 413 38.21 -14.67 -0.79
CA GLY A 413 39.67 -14.56 -0.83
C GLY A 413 40.26 -13.65 0.26
N LEU A 414 39.46 -13.25 1.26
CA LEU A 414 39.84 -12.37 2.37
C LEU A 414 39.25 -12.92 3.67
N ASP A 415 39.85 -12.60 4.81
CA ASP A 415 39.27 -12.97 6.09
C ASP A 415 38.00 -12.15 6.36
N VAL A 416 36.86 -12.85 6.52
CA VAL A 416 35.56 -12.24 6.73
C VAL A 416 35.03 -12.60 8.10
N ALA A 417 35.02 -11.62 9.00
CA ALA A 417 34.44 -11.76 10.33
C ALA A 417 32.92 -11.93 10.27
N ALA A 418 32.38 -12.76 11.15
CA ALA A 418 30.94 -12.98 11.30
C ALA A 418 30.23 -11.71 11.77
N LYS A 419 29.41 -11.11 10.92
CA LYS A 419 28.52 -9.98 11.19
C LYS A 419 27.09 -10.45 10.87
N VAL A 420 26.45 -11.13 11.82
CA VAL A 420 25.30 -12.02 11.60
C VAL A 420 24.08 -11.72 12.47
N ASN A 421 24.12 -10.64 13.26
CA ASN A 421 23.04 -10.27 14.16
C ASN A 421 22.32 -9.00 13.67
N ALA A 422 21.01 -8.99 13.84
CA ALA A 422 20.22 -7.78 13.62
C ALA A 422 19.21 -7.61 14.76
N TYR A 423 18.90 -6.36 15.11
CA TYR A 423 17.86 -6.05 16.08
C TYR A 423 17.18 -4.71 15.79
N HIS A 424 15.90 -4.66 16.14
CA HIS A 424 15.06 -3.50 16.07
C HIS A 424 14.30 -3.36 17.39
N LEU A 425 14.48 -2.21 18.05
CA LEU A 425 13.79 -1.85 19.28
C LEU A 425 12.95 -0.62 19.00
N ARG A 426 11.65 -0.66 19.32
CA ARG A 426 10.72 0.45 19.06
C ARG A 426 9.88 0.71 20.30
N VAL A 427 9.74 1.98 20.65
CA VAL A 427 8.79 2.49 21.63
C VAL A 427 7.83 3.41 20.91
N ALA A 428 6.55 3.20 21.09
CA ALA A 428 5.52 4.07 20.54
C ALA A 428 4.51 4.47 21.62
N PHE A 429 3.95 5.66 21.47
CA PHE A 429 2.92 6.18 22.36
C PHE A 429 1.80 6.81 21.52
N GLY A 430 0.54 6.56 21.93
CA GLY A 430 -0.64 7.08 21.26
C GLY A 430 -1.67 6.01 20.96
N ASP A 431 -2.37 6.17 19.85
CA ASP A 431 -3.36 5.21 19.38
C ASP A 431 -2.65 4.02 18.70
N PRO A 432 -3.09 2.78 18.96
CA PRO A 432 -2.49 1.60 18.30
C PRO A 432 -2.63 1.64 16.78
N GLU A 433 -3.71 2.21 16.28
CA GLU A 433 -4.00 2.38 14.86
C GLU A 433 -4.56 3.77 14.60
N ILE A 434 -4.21 4.35 13.45
CA ILE A 434 -4.74 5.64 13.00
C ILE A 434 -5.89 5.37 12.03
N LYS A 435 -7.13 5.46 12.51
CA LYS A 435 -8.38 5.18 11.77
C LYS A 435 -9.32 6.35 11.68
N ALA A 436 -9.34 7.21 12.71
CA ALA A 436 -10.26 8.32 12.84
C ALA A 436 -9.53 9.66 12.88
N ARG A 437 -10.30 10.72 12.78
CA ARG A 437 -9.80 12.07 13.00
C ARG A 437 -9.32 12.23 14.43
N HIS A 438 -8.15 12.86 14.60
CA HIS A 438 -7.48 13.10 15.88
C HIS A 438 -6.82 11.86 16.52
N ASP A 439 -6.88 10.69 15.91
CA ASP A 439 -5.98 9.60 16.30
C ASP A 439 -4.55 10.03 16.04
N TRP A 440 -3.63 9.71 16.97
CA TRP A 440 -2.24 10.03 16.77
C TRP A 440 -1.33 9.01 17.44
N GLN A 441 -0.14 8.86 16.87
CA GLN A 441 0.92 8.04 17.43
C GLN A 441 2.27 8.70 17.16
N ALA A 442 3.14 8.73 18.17
CA ALA A 442 4.54 9.07 18.02
C ALA A 442 5.41 7.86 18.40
N PHE A 443 6.55 7.71 17.77
CA PHE A 443 7.47 6.61 18.08
C PHE A 443 8.93 6.99 17.87
N MET A 444 9.78 6.25 18.58
CA MET A 444 11.22 6.20 18.39
C MET A 444 11.63 4.74 18.24
N ALA A 445 12.59 4.48 17.34
CA ALA A 445 13.17 3.15 17.19
C ALA A 445 14.68 3.23 17.00
N TYR A 446 15.37 2.17 17.41
CA TYR A 446 16.76 1.91 17.09
C TYR A 446 16.85 0.63 16.26
N LYS A 447 17.55 0.67 15.15
CA LYS A 447 17.76 -0.47 14.26
C LYS A 447 19.26 -0.66 14.03
N ARG A 448 19.70 -1.93 14.12
CA ARG A 448 21.04 -2.36 13.74
C ARG A 448 20.93 -3.65 12.95
N VAL A 449 21.46 -3.65 11.74
CA VAL A 449 21.43 -4.79 10.83
C VAL A 449 22.87 -5.05 10.40
N GLU A 450 23.49 -6.06 10.93
CA GLU A 450 24.84 -6.45 10.52
C GLU A 450 24.82 -7.04 9.10
N ARG A 451 25.97 -7.07 8.45
CA ARG A 451 26.17 -7.36 7.02
C ARG A 451 25.42 -8.60 6.52
N ASP A 452 25.59 -9.72 7.18
CA ASP A 452 25.01 -11.01 6.76
C ASP A 452 23.96 -11.53 7.75
N ALA A 453 23.34 -10.65 8.53
CA ALA A 453 22.30 -11.00 9.48
C ALA A 453 21.00 -11.44 8.78
N VAL A 454 20.63 -10.77 7.72
CA VAL A 454 19.44 -11.02 6.90
C VAL A 454 19.79 -10.88 5.42
N LEU A 455 18.90 -11.35 4.55
CA LEU A 455 19.05 -11.17 3.11
C LEU A 455 18.68 -9.73 2.73
N ALA A 456 19.66 -8.94 2.27
CA ALA A 456 19.51 -7.54 1.93
C ALA A 456 18.40 -7.29 0.88
N ALA A 457 18.21 -8.22 -0.03
CA ALA A 457 17.23 -8.13 -1.12
C ALA A 457 15.76 -8.07 -0.66
N VAL A 458 15.44 -8.43 0.59
CA VAL A 458 14.05 -8.55 1.07
C VAL A 458 13.79 -7.78 2.37
N THR A 459 14.81 -7.12 2.95
CA THR A 459 14.65 -6.30 4.15
C THR A 459 14.18 -4.87 3.82
N ASP A 460 13.98 -4.05 4.84
CA ASP A 460 13.51 -2.67 4.74
C ASP A 460 14.25 -1.85 3.67
N GLY A 461 13.52 -1.25 2.76
CA GLY A 461 14.05 -0.40 1.70
C GLY A 461 14.15 1.10 2.04
N ASP A 462 13.60 1.54 3.19
CA ASP A 462 13.60 2.96 3.60
C ASP A 462 14.80 3.32 4.50
N PHE A 463 15.09 2.49 5.52
CA PHE A 463 16.19 2.73 6.45
C PHE A 463 17.54 2.62 5.72
N HIS A 464 18.39 3.65 5.84
CA HIS A 464 19.68 3.76 5.15
C HIS A 464 19.56 3.57 3.62
N LEU A 465 18.40 3.87 3.04
CA LEU A 465 18.04 3.60 1.64
C LEU A 465 18.20 2.12 1.24
N GLY A 466 17.82 1.23 2.16
CA GLY A 466 17.79 -0.22 1.96
C GLY A 466 19.11 -0.95 2.23
N GLY A 467 19.02 -2.27 2.25
CA GLY A 467 20.15 -3.17 2.46
C GLY A 467 20.45 -3.47 3.93
N THR A 468 21.64 -4.03 4.15
CA THR A 468 22.17 -4.40 5.47
C THR A 468 23.44 -3.61 5.79
N ASP A 469 24.17 -4.00 6.83
CA ASP A 469 25.40 -3.34 7.33
C ASP A 469 25.16 -1.89 7.78
N ALA A 470 24.01 -1.63 8.43
CA ALA A 470 23.63 -0.31 8.89
C ALA A 470 23.10 -0.32 10.31
N LYS A 471 23.27 0.80 11.02
CA LYS A 471 22.75 1.08 12.37
C LYS A 471 22.25 2.52 12.45
N GLY A 472 21.26 2.77 13.30
CA GLY A 472 20.79 4.13 13.52
C GLY A 472 19.42 4.22 14.16
N TYR A 473 18.81 5.40 14.06
CA TYR A 473 17.57 5.75 14.75
C TYR A 473 16.48 6.12 13.75
N ILE A 474 15.25 5.87 14.18
CA ILE A 474 14.03 6.26 13.44
C ILE A 474 13.13 7.00 14.41
N LEU A 475 12.78 8.23 14.07
CA LEU A 475 11.76 9.01 14.77
C LEU A 475 10.56 9.16 13.85
N GLY A 476 9.36 9.03 14.37
CA GLY A 476 8.19 9.19 13.53
C GLY A 476 6.92 9.48 14.31
N GLY A 477 5.93 9.94 13.56
CA GLY A 477 4.59 10.19 14.06
C GLY A 477 3.57 10.15 12.95
N SER A 478 2.32 9.88 13.33
CA SER A 478 1.17 9.89 12.42
C SER A 478 0.00 10.58 13.10
N TYR A 479 -0.82 11.27 12.29
CA TYR A 479 -2.01 11.97 12.77
C TYR A 479 -3.17 11.77 11.79
N GLY A 480 -4.32 11.37 12.32
CA GLY A 480 -5.56 11.16 11.57
C GLY A 480 -6.24 12.49 11.22
N LEU A 481 -6.39 12.75 9.93
CA LEU A 481 -7.09 13.93 9.40
C LEU A 481 -8.60 13.67 9.23
N GLY A 482 -8.97 12.41 9.06
CA GLY A 482 -10.34 11.95 8.84
C GLY A 482 -10.44 10.44 8.93
N LYS A 483 -11.59 9.89 8.54
CA LYS A 483 -11.76 8.43 8.44
C LYS A 483 -10.77 7.88 7.41
N ASN A 484 -9.90 6.97 7.83
CA ASN A 484 -8.90 6.32 6.98
C ASN A 484 -7.94 7.26 6.22
N THR A 485 -7.81 8.52 6.67
CA THR A 485 -6.92 9.53 6.09
C THR A 485 -5.95 10.00 7.15
N ALA A 486 -4.65 9.91 6.89
CA ALA A 486 -3.61 10.27 7.85
C ALA A 486 -2.42 10.93 7.19
N VAL A 487 -1.80 11.88 7.90
CA VAL A 487 -0.46 12.39 7.61
C VAL A 487 0.55 11.68 8.52
N SER A 488 1.73 11.36 7.98
CA SER A 488 2.82 10.75 8.74
C SER A 488 4.14 11.45 8.43
N LEU A 489 4.94 11.67 9.45
CA LEU A 489 6.29 12.20 9.34
C LEU A 489 7.27 11.15 9.90
N ARG A 490 8.34 10.84 9.17
CA ARG A 490 9.43 9.98 9.62
C ARG A 490 10.78 10.61 9.32
N TYR A 491 11.68 10.55 10.28
CA TYR A 491 13.09 10.86 10.13
C TYR A 491 13.90 9.61 10.46
N LEU A 492 14.71 9.16 9.52
CA LEU A 492 15.56 7.99 9.63
C LEU A 492 17.00 8.44 9.49
N SER A 493 17.84 8.13 10.46
CA SER A 493 19.28 8.45 10.44
C SER A 493 20.06 7.15 10.56
N GLY A 494 20.91 6.85 9.60
CA GLY A 494 21.63 5.60 9.54
C GLY A 494 23.07 5.74 9.07
N ASP A 495 23.96 4.98 9.74
CA ASP A 495 25.38 4.89 9.43
C ASP A 495 25.74 3.46 9.04
N SER A 496 26.70 3.29 8.13
CA SER A 496 27.31 1.98 7.89
C SER A 496 28.00 1.44 9.15
N ILE A 497 27.93 0.12 9.38
CA ILE A 497 28.61 -0.53 10.50
C ILE A 497 30.05 -0.86 10.14
N SER A 498 30.28 -1.26 8.90
CA SER A 498 31.57 -1.65 8.37
C SER A 498 31.75 -1.22 6.91
N GLY A 499 32.98 -1.31 6.40
CA GLY A 499 33.31 -0.84 5.06
C GLY A 499 33.52 0.66 4.96
N PRO A 500 33.42 1.26 3.76
CA PRO A 500 33.56 2.69 3.56
C PRO A 500 32.49 3.47 4.34
N PRO A 501 32.80 4.66 4.89
CA PRO A 501 31.83 5.48 5.60
C PRO A 501 30.67 5.86 4.68
N LEU A 502 29.45 5.61 5.16
CA LEU A 502 28.22 5.99 4.49
C LEU A 502 27.18 6.31 5.55
N SER A 503 26.88 7.60 5.69
CA SER A 503 25.87 8.13 6.59
C SER A 503 24.76 8.77 5.77
N ILE A 504 23.52 8.38 6.03
CA ILE A 504 22.35 8.81 5.27
C ILE A 504 21.21 9.17 6.23
N ASP A 505 20.71 10.39 6.10
CA ASP A 505 19.48 10.83 6.74
C ASP A 505 18.34 10.87 5.73
N VAL A 506 17.18 10.34 6.10
CA VAL A 506 15.99 10.34 5.24
C VAL A 506 14.82 10.97 5.97
N LEU A 507 14.26 12.04 5.41
CA LEU A 507 13.02 12.65 5.87
C LEU A 507 11.88 12.26 4.93
N GLN A 508 10.79 11.76 5.49
CA GLN A 508 9.60 11.36 4.72
C GLN A 508 8.35 12.01 5.31
N LEU A 509 7.60 12.69 4.45
CA LEU A 509 6.27 13.24 4.76
C LEU A 509 5.26 12.55 3.85
N ASP A 510 4.35 11.78 4.43
CA ASP A 510 3.35 10.98 3.73
C ASP A 510 1.95 11.52 3.98
N LEU A 511 1.13 11.61 2.93
CA LEU A 511 -0.31 11.65 3.03
C LEU A 511 -0.86 10.30 2.56
N ASN A 512 -1.60 9.63 3.44
CA ASN A 512 -2.13 8.29 3.22
C ASN A 512 -3.67 8.33 3.23
N LEU A 513 -4.28 7.71 2.21
CA LEU A 513 -5.71 7.44 2.15
C LEU A 513 -5.93 5.94 2.00
N ARG A 514 -6.96 5.39 2.68
CA ARG A 514 -7.39 3.99 2.55
C ARG A 514 -8.89 3.95 2.28
N PHE A 515 -9.32 3.04 1.45
CA PHE A 515 -10.74 2.85 1.12
C PHE A 515 -11.08 1.39 0.97
#